data_5cba780e32eebfc031c91287152df2aa
#
_entry.id   5cba780e32eebfc031c91287152df2aa
#
_cell.length_a   1.000
_cell.length_b   1.000
_cell.length_c   1.000
_cell.angle_alpha   90.00
_cell.angle_beta   90.00
_cell.angle_gamma   90.00
#
_symmetry.space_group_name_H-M   'P 1'
#
loop_
_entity.id
_entity.type
_entity.pdbx_description
1 polymer ?
#
loop_
_entity_poly.entity_id
_entity_poly.type
_entity_poly.pdbx_seq_one_letter_code
_entity_poly.pdbx_strand_id
1 'polypeptide(L)'
;EGVKEPFNIVKGVTVPIGEYEHEEVSFRMNTNPGAPLSFGLRGNIGGFFGGDRVNLEPTLRFRSGDKFTSELSWINSDIDLPVPGGDFDVNLARLRLSYSFTPRISLQALVQYNERDEVIATNLRFAWLQSANAGLYLVYNEVDQSGLGAPRRDAQQFILKYSRILNIFN
;
A
#
# COMPACT_ATOMS: atom_id res chain seq x y z
N GLU A 1 12.34 -20.62 -10.98
CA GLU A 1 12.73 -19.23 -11.26
C GLU A 1 14.24 -19.11 -11.33
N GLY A 2 14.79 -18.55 -12.45
CA GLY A 2 16.24 -18.43 -12.68
C GLY A 2 16.74 -17.02 -12.34
N VAL A 3 17.66 -16.91 -11.40
CA VAL A 3 18.38 -15.69 -11.06
C VAL A 3 19.67 -15.65 -11.85
N LYS A 4 19.78 -14.72 -12.84
CA LYS A 4 20.94 -14.60 -13.74
C LYS A 4 22.03 -13.69 -13.19
N GLU A 5 21.66 -12.74 -12.32
CA GLU A 5 22.56 -11.81 -11.64
C GLU A 5 22.17 -11.72 -10.17
N PRO A 6 23.12 -11.61 -9.23
CA PRO A 6 22.79 -11.49 -7.82
C PRO A 6 22.07 -10.16 -7.58
N PHE A 7 21.03 -10.16 -6.76
CA PHE A 7 20.30 -8.95 -6.42
C PHE A 7 20.01 -8.87 -4.93
N ASN A 8 19.88 -7.66 -4.41
CA ASN A 8 19.49 -7.45 -3.03
C ASN A 8 17.96 -7.45 -2.93
N ILE A 9 17.42 -8.40 -2.16
CA ILE A 9 15.98 -8.45 -1.84
C ILE A 9 15.62 -7.37 -0.82
N VAL A 10 16.53 -7.15 0.14
CA VAL A 10 16.54 -6.03 1.09
C VAL A 10 17.98 -5.61 1.34
N LYS A 11 18.21 -4.46 1.95
CA LYS A 11 19.55 -3.97 2.26
C LYS A 11 20.33 -5.01 3.10
N GLY A 12 21.44 -5.50 2.55
CA GLY A 12 22.32 -6.46 3.22
C GLY A 12 21.97 -7.93 3.01
N VAL A 13 20.88 -8.26 2.31
CA VAL A 13 20.49 -9.64 1.98
C VAL A 13 20.52 -9.82 0.48
N THR A 14 21.49 -10.58 -0.02
CA THR A 14 21.71 -10.80 -1.46
C THR A 14 21.29 -12.22 -1.82
N VAL A 15 20.39 -12.32 -2.80
CA VAL A 15 20.04 -13.60 -3.43
C VAL A 15 21.09 -13.92 -4.49
N PRO A 16 21.80 -15.06 -4.40
CA PRO A 16 22.81 -15.44 -5.36
C PRO A 16 22.24 -15.89 -6.70
N ILE A 17 23.11 -16.01 -7.70
CA ILE A 17 22.77 -16.64 -8.99
C ILE A 17 22.38 -18.09 -8.73
N GLY A 18 21.29 -18.55 -9.33
CA GLY A 18 20.84 -19.92 -9.20
C GLY A 18 19.51 -20.20 -9.89
N GLU A 19 19.18 -21.47 -9.98
CA GLU A 19 17.83 -21.92 -10.34
C GLU A 19 17.12 -22.31 -9.04
N TYR A 20 15.98 -21.69 -8.78
CA TYR A 20 15.18 -21.89 -7.59
C TYR A 20 13.84 -22.49 -7.98
N GLU A 21 13.58 -23.70 -7.48
CA GLU A 21 12.27 -24.32 -7.56
C GLU A 21 11.59 -24.18 -6.20
N HIS A 22 10.36 -23.71 -6.21
CA HIS A 22 9.57 -23.56 -5.00
C HIS A 22 8.09 -23.80 -5.28
N GLU A 23 7.43 -24.34 -4.29
CA GLU A 23 5.98 -24.52 -4.26
C GLU A 23 5.39 -23.52 -3.27
N GLU A 24 4.28 -22.90 -3.64
CA GLU A 24 3.59 -21.91 -2.82
C GLU A 24 2.10 -22.25 -2.74
N VAL A 25 1.55 -22.19 -1.56
CA VAL A 25 0.12 -22.29 -1.30
C VAL A 25 -0.46 -20.92 -1.03
N SER A 26 -1.39 -20.50 -1.88
CA SER A 26 -2.11 -19.24 -1.72
C SER A 26 -3.53 -19.49 -1.22
N PHE A 27 -4.01 -18.66 -0.31
CA PHE A 27 -5.38 -18.69 0.17
C PHE A 27 -5.99 -17.29 0.28
N ARG A 28 -7.33 -17.25 0.19
CA ARG A 28 -8.10 -16.02 0.38
C ARG A 28 -9.42 -16.33 1.08
N MET A 29 -9.70 -15.55 2.12
CA MET A 29 -10.96 -15.57 2.85
C MET A 29 -11.54 -14.15 2.88
N ASN A 30 -12.84 -14.02 2.69
CA ASN A 30 -13.54 -12.74 2.84
C ASN A 30 -14.90 -13.00 3.48
N THR A 31 -15.28 -12.13 4.39
CA THR A 31 -16.67 -12.01 4.82
C THR A 31 -17.48 -11.27 3.75
N ASN A 32 -18.78 -11.06 3.97
CA ASN A 32 -19.62 -10.33 3.02
C ASN A 32 -19.07 -8.89 2.81
N PRO A 33 -18.54 -8.55 1.62
CA PRO A 33 -17.98 -7.23 1.34
C PRO A 33 -19.04 -6.11 1.26
N GLY A 34 -20.33 -6.48 1.15
CA GLY A 34 -21.46 -5.55 1.20
C GLY A 34 -21.88 -5.15 2.60
N ALA A 35 -21.43 -5.87 3.65
CA ALA A 35 -21.74 -5.54 5.03
C ALA A 35 -21.07 -4.21 5.47
N PRO A 36 -21.64 -3.49 6.44
CA PRO A 36 -21.03 -2.30 7.02
C PRO A 36 -19.63 -2.55 7.58
N LEU A 37 -19.39 -3.74 8.11
CA LEU A 37 -18.09 -4.21 8.55
C LEU A 37 -17.75 -5.50 7.81
N SER A 38 -16.61 -5.54 7.15
CA SER A 38 -16.12 -6.73 6.47
C SER A 38 -14.64 -6.98 6.74
N PHE A 39 -14.28 -8.26 6.79
CA PHE A 39 -12.92 -8.73 7.03
C PHE A 39 -12.46 -9.55 5.83
N GLY A 40 -11.22 -9.35 5.42
CA GLY A 40 -10.53 -10.15 4.42
C GLY A 40 -9.20 -10.66 4.98
N LEU A 41 -8.81 -11.85 4.57
CA LEU A 41 -7.48 -12.40 4.82
C LEU A 41 -6.97 -13.03 3.54
N ARG A 42 -5.79 -12.64 3.13
CA ARG A 42 -5.03 -13.25 2.04
C ARG A 42 -3.71 -13.74 2.59
N GLY A 43 -3.22 -14.87 2.12
CA GLY A 43 -1.91 -15.36 2.50
C GLY A 43 -1.30 -16.24 1.44
N ASN A 44 0.03 -16.33 1.50
CA ASN A 44 0.88 -17.16 0.69
C ASN A 44 1.92 -17.79 1.62
N ILE A 45 2.08 -19.11 1.54
CA ILE A 45 3.03 -19.87 2.34
C ILE A 45 3.76 -20.82 1.41
N GLY A 46 5.08 -20.82 1.45
CA GLY A 46 5.87 -21.74 0.64
C GLY A 46 7.31 -21.30 0.43
N GLY A 47 7.98 -21.98 -0.48
CA GLY A 47 9.37 -21.74 -0.82
C GLY A 47 9.61 -20.37 -1.43
N PHE A 48 10.80 -19.82 -1.17
CA PHE A 48 11.20 -18.51 -1.67
C PHE A 48 12.73 -18.43 -1.79
N PHE A 49 13.27 -18.44 -3.00
CA PHE A 49 14.72 -18.41 -3.31
C PHE A 49 15.58 -19.41 -2.50
N GLY A 50 15.09 -20.66 -2.37
CA GLY A 50 15.78 -21.73 -1.63
C GLY A 50 15.56 -21.73 -0.14
N GLY A 51 14.77 -20.80 0.39
CA GLY A 51 14.25 -20.73 1.74
C GLY A 51 12.73 -20.76 1.74
N ASP A 52 12.11 -20.18 2.77
CA ASP A 52 10.68 -20.16 2.99
C ASP A 52 10.16 -18.72 3.18
N ARG A 53 8.87 -18.54 2.85
CA ARG A 53 8.15 -17.28 3.10
C ARG A 53 6.74 -17.56 3.57
N VAL A 54 6.35 -16.83 4.61
CA VAL A 54 4.96 -16.71 5.05
C VAL A 54 4.53 -15.26 4.85
N ASN A 55 3.53 -15.03 4.00
CA ASN A 55 2.98 -13.71 3.76
C ASN A 55 1.50 -13.69 4.14
N LEU A 56 1.10 -12.77 5.03
CA LEU A 56 -0.27 -12.60 5.50
C LEU A 56 -0.72 -11.15 5.28
N GLU A 57 -1.92 -10.97 4.73
CA GLU A 57 -2.54 -9.67 4.50
C GLU A 57 -3.98 -9.65 5.06
N PRO A 58 -4.19 -9.43 6.37
CA PRO A 58 -5.49 -9.10 6.91
C PRO A 58 -5.94 -7.71 6.43
N THR A 59 -7.22 -7.59 6.13
CA THR A 59 -7.87 -6.35 5.74
C THR A 59 -9.17 -6.18 6.50
N LEU A 60 -9.36 -5.03 7.12
CA LEU A 60 -10.60 -4.64 7.78
C LEU A 60 -11.21 -3.46 7.03
N ARG A 61 -12.44 -3.60 6.59
CA ARG A 61 -13.18 -2.54 5.91
C ARG A 61 -14.41 -2.16 6.71
N PHE A 62 -14.59 -0.87 6.93
CA PHE A 62 -15.77 -0.30 7.54
C PHE A 62 -16.43 0.70 6.59
N ARG A 63 -17.76 0.61 6.47
CA ARG A 63 -18.59 1.52 5.68
C ARG A 63 -19.74 2.06 6.54
N SER A 64 -19.91 3.38 6.51
CA SER A 64 -21.05 4.03 7.14
C SER A 64 -21.87 4.77 6.09
N GLY A 65 -23.01 4.17 5.73
CA GLY A 65 -23.87 4.64 4.65
C GLY A 65 -23.11 4.75 3.32
N ASP A 66 -23.49 5.75 2.52
CA ASP A 66 -22.89 6.01 1.20
C ASP A 66 -21.75 7.03 1.25
N LYS A 67 -21.49 7.59 2.44
CA LYS A 67 -20.59 8.73 2.58
C LYS A 67 -19.20 8.36 3.07
N PHE A 68 -19.09 7.37 3.93
CA PHE A 68 -17.80 7.07 4.57
C PHE A 68 -17.37 5.63 4.36
N THR A 69 -16.11 5.45 3.97
CA THR A 69 -15.42 4.17 3.95
C THR A 69 -14.05 4.29 4.57
N SER A 70 -13.69 3.28 5.37
CA SER A 70 -12.36 3.10 5.94
C SER A 70 -11.88 1.69 5.60
N GLU A 71 -10.62 1.57 5.21
CA GLU A 71 -9.96 0.29 4.95
C GLU A 71 -8.59 0.32 5.63
N LEU A 72 -8.39 -0.61 6.55
CA LEU A 72 -7.09 -0.88 7.18
C LEU A 72 -6.58 -2.21 6.66
N SER A 73 -5.39 -2.24 6.09
CA SER A 73 -4.69 -3.46 5.73
C SER A 73 -3.30 -3.48 6.35
N TRP A 74 -2.86 -4.67 6.72
CA TRP A 74 -1.53 -4.93 7.23
C TRP A 74 -0.92 -6.07 6.42
N ILE A 75 0.26 -5.88 5.88
CA ILE A 75 1.03 -6.92 5.20
C ILE A 75 2.17 -7.29 6.13
N ASN A 76 2.21 -8.54 6.53
CA ASN A 76 3.31 -9.14 7.26
C ASN A 76 3.93 -10.22 6.37
N SER A 77 5.22 -10.12 6.11
CA SER A 77 5.99 -11.11 5.38
C SER A 77 7.15 -11.56 6.25
N ASP A 78 7.11 -12.80 6.67
CA ASP A 78 8.18 -13.49 7.39
C ASP A 78 8.98 -14.31 6.36
N ILE A 79 10.27 -14.06 6.27
CA ILE A 79 11.16 -14.59 5.23
C ILE A 79 12.39 -15.18 5.88
N ASP A 80 12.64 -16.45 5.57
CA ASP A 80 13.84 -17.18 5.99
C ASP A 80 14.58 -17.71 4.75
N LEU A 81 15.73 -17.11 4.44
CA LEU A 81 16.58 -17.46 3.30
C LEU A 81 17.90 -18.07 3.79
N PRO A 82 18.46 -19.07 3.07
CA PRO A 82 19.75 -19.70 3.43
C PRO A 82 20.95 -18.81 3.06
N VAL A 83 20.89 -17.51 3.38
CA VAL A 83 21.95 -16.53 3.13
C VAL A 83 22.20 -15.68 4.38
N PRO A 84 23.38 -15.08 4.56
CA PRO A 84 23.62 -14.23 5.72
C PRO A 84 22.61 -13.08 5.85
N GLY A 85 21.96 -12.99 7.01
CA GLY A 85 20.90 -12.00 7.29
C GLY A 85 19.57 -12.32 6.58
N GLY A 86 19.39 -13.56 6.10
CA GLY A 86 18.21 -14.00 5.37
C GLY A 86 16.95 -14.22 6.20
N ASP A 87 17.07 -14.24 7.54
CA ASP A 87 15.96 -14.30 8.48
C ASP A 87 15.52 -12.86 8.82
N PHE A 88 14.38 -12.43 8.29
CA PHE A 88 13.83 -11.10 8.52
C PHE A 88 12.33 -11.03 8.22
N ASP A 89 11.68 -10.07 8.85
CA ASP A 89 10.28 -9.73 8.59
C ASP A 89 10.12 -8.37 7.92
N VAL A 90 9.01 -8.22 7.19
CA VAL A 90 8.60 -6.96 6.57
C VAL A 90 7.17 -6.67 6.97
N ASN A 91 6.95 -5.53 7.62
CA ASN A 91 5.65 -5.08 8.06
C ASN A 91 5.27 -3.78 7.36
N LEU A 92 4.12 -3.81 6.65
CA LEU A 92 3.55 -2.65 5.98
C LEU A 92 2.11 -2.45 6.47
N ALA A 93 1.81 -1.30 7.03
CA ALA A 93 0.44 -0.92 7.38
C ALA A 93 -0.09 0.12 6.39
N ARG A 94 -1.37 0.02 6.02
CA ARG A 94 -2.02 0.96 5.12
C ARG A 94 -3.43 1.27 5.61
N LEU A 95 -3.70 2.55 5.84
CA LEU A 95 -5.01 3.07 6.16
C LEU A 95 -5.51 3.95 5.01
N ARG A 96 -6.65 3.58 4.45
CA ARG A 96 -7.36 4.37 3.45
C ARG A 96 -8.67 4.85 4.04
N LEU A 97 -8.92 6.15 3.92
CA LEU A 97 -10.16 6.79 4.31
C LEU A 97 -10.77 7.49 3.10
N SER A 98 -12.08 7.44 2.97
CA SER A 98 -12.81 8.20 1.95
C SER A 98 -14.09 8.74 2.55
N TYR A 99 -14.32 10.04 2.38
CA TYR A 99 -15.52 10.73 2.81
C TYR A 99 -16.12 11.55 1.67
N SER A 100 -17.39 11.29 1.35
CA SER A 100 -18.16 12.01 0.34
C SER A 100 -19.12 12.97 1.04
N PHE A 101 -18.80 14.26 1.06
CA PHE A 101 -19.68 15.31 1.61
C PHE A 101 -20.95 15.42 0.78
N THR A 102 -20.77 15.40 -0.55
CA THR A 102 -21.81 15.37 -1.57
C THR A 102 -21.34 14.49 -2.74
N PRO A 103 -22.18 14.14 -3.72
CA PRO A 103 -21.73 13.45 -4.94
C PRO A 103 -20.64 14.19 -5.72
N ARG A 104 -20.44 15.47 -5.43
CA ARG A 104 -19.46 16.34 -6.11
C ARG A 104 -18.26 16.73 -5.25
N ILE A 105 -18.30 16.48 -3.95
CA ILE A 105 -17.24 16.90 -3.01
C ILE A 105 -16.82 15.66 -2.21
N SER A 106 -15.55 15.30 -2.33
CA SER A 106 -14.97 14.19 -1.59
C SER A 106 -13.58 14.50 -1.03
N LEU A 107 -13.26 13.86 0.07
CA LEU A 107 -11.95 13.84 0.70
C LEU A 107 -11.47 12.39 0.81
N GLN A 108 -10.25 12.14 0.39
CA GLN A 108 -9.59 10.86 0.53
C GLN A 108 -8.27 11.03 1.26
N ALA A 109 -7.97 10.08 2.12
CA ALA A 109 -6.68 10.00 2.80
C ALA A 109 -6.10 8.59 2.63
N LEU A 110 -4.81 8.52 2.37
CA LEU A 110 -4.03 7.29 2.35
C LEU A 110 -2.82 7.51 3.24
N VAL A 111 -2.69 6.69 4.29
CA VAL A 111 -1.52 6.66 5.16
C VAL A 111 -0.90 5.29 5.05
N GLN A 112 0.40 5.24 4.79
CA GLN A 112 1.18 4.02 4.67
C GLN A 112 2.36 4.10 5.62
N TYR A 113 2.60 3.03 6.35
CA TYR A 113 3.74 2.88 7.24
C TYR A 113 4.55 1.66 6.83
N ASN A 114 5.85 1.85 6.62
CA ASN A 114 6.82 0.81 6.40
C ASN A 114 7.71 0.75 7.64
N GLU A 115 7.58 -0.32 8.43
CA GLU A 115 8.31 -0.49 9.68
C GLU A 115 9.81 -0.61 9.44
N ARG A 116 10.22 -1.36 8.40
CA ARG A 116 11.63 -1.61 8.11
C ARG A 116 12.42 -0.35 7.75
N ASP A 117 11.81 0.53 6.98
CA ASP A 117 12.43 1.78 6.54
C ASP A 117 12.10 2.94 7.47
N GLU A 118 11.23 2.70 8.47
CA GLU A 118 10.68 3.69 9.40
C GLU A 118 10.10 4.90 8.65
N VAL A 119 9.37 4.63 7.55
CA VAL A 119 8.78 5.65 6.68
C VAL A 119 7.28 5.69 6.87
N ILE A 120 6.75 6.89 7.10
CA ILE A 120 5.32 7.19 7.00
C ILE A 120 5.09 8.03 5.75
N ALA A 121 4.25 7.54 4.85
CA ALA A 121 3.80 8.28 3.67
C ALA A 121 2.31 8.62 3.81
N THR A 122 1.98 9.89 3.67
CA THR A 122 0.61 10.41 3.75
C THR A 122 0.24 11.09 2.44
N ASN A 123 -0.92 10.73 1.89
CA ASN A 123 -1.53 11.39 0.73
C ASN A 123 -2.95 11.82 1.10
N LEU A 124 -3.23 13.12 1.02
CA LEU A 124 -4.56 13.68 1.17
C LEU A 124 -5.02 14.24 -0.17
N ARG A 125 -6.23 13.91 -0.57
CA ARG A 125 -6.83 14.38 -1.81
C ARG A 125 -8.23 14.92 -1.56
N PHE A 126 -8.41 16.19 -1.79
CA PHE A 126 -9.72 16.83 -1.87
C PHE A 126 -10.12 16.99 -3.34
N ALA A 127 -11.36 16.65 -3.68
CA ALA A 127 -11.92 16.80 -5.01
C ALA A 127 -13.25 17.55 -4.94
N TRP A 128 -13.39 18.58 -5.77
CA TRP A 128 -14.63 19.31 -5.95
C TRP A 128 -14.99 19.37 -7.44
N LEU A 129 -16.00 18.62 -7.83
CA LEU A 129 -16.54 18.59 -9.19
C LEU A 129 -17.62 19.65 -9.35
N GLN A 130 -17.30 20.76 -10.00
CA GLN A 130 -18.28 21.81 -10.28
C GLN A 130 -19.35 21.35 -11.28
N SER A 131 -18.94 20.56 -12.28
CA SER A 131 -19.80 19.93 -13.28
C SER A 131 -19.17 18.62 -13.75
N ALA A 132 -19.85 17.91 -14.68
CA ALA A 132 -19.27 16.72 -15.30
C ALA A 132 -17.95 16.99 -16.04
N ASN A 133 -17.75 18.24 -16.48
CA ASN A 133 -16.63 18.67 -17.33
C ASN A 133 -15.64 19.60 -16.61
N ALA A 134 -15.84 19.90 -15.32
CA ALA A 134 -14.97 20.82 -14.57
C ALA A 134 -14.78 20.35 -13.12
N GLY A 135 -13.54 20.36 -12.66
CA GLY A 135 -13.20 19.97 -11.30
C GLY A 135 -11.95 20.65 -10.77
N LEU A 136 -11.95 20.87 -9.47
CA LEU A 136 -10.81 21.34 -8.67
C LEU A 136 -10.31 20.21 -7.78
N TYR A 137 -9.01 20.02 -7.76
CA TYR A 137 -8.34 19.02 -6.94
C TYR A 137 -7.23 19.67 -6.14
N LEU A 138 -7.20 19.39 -4.85
CA LEU A 138 -6.10 19.70 -3.95
C LEU A 138 -5.48 18.40 -3.51
N VAL A 139 -4.17 18.27 -3.64
CA VAL A 139 -3.43 17.07 -3.21
C VAL A 139 -2.30 17.53 -2.30
N TYR A 140 -2.21 16.90 -1.15
CA TYR A 140 -1.10 17.04 -0.23
C TYR A 140 -0.41 15.68 -0.09
N ASN A 141 0.89 15.65 -0.30
CA ASN A 141 1.74 14.50 -0.08
C ASN A 141 2.78 14.84 0.97
N GLU A 142 3.00 13.92 1.87
CA GLU A 142 4.05 13.99 2.88
C GLU A 142 4.72 12.63 3.01
N VAL A 143 6.04 12.64 3.09
CA VAL A 143 6.86 11.47 3.42
C VAL A 143 7.75 11.88 4.57
N ASP A 144 7.55 11.24 5.72
CA ASP A 144 8.37 11.38 6.92
C ASP A 144 9.21 10.11 7.09
N GLN A 145 10.51 10.28 7.15
CA GLN A 145 11.47 9.22 7.43
C GLN A 145 12.23 9.56 8.70
N SER A 146 11.90 8.88 9.78
CA SER A 146 12.43 9.13 11.13
C SER A 146 13.41 8.06 11.62
N GLY A 147 13.94 7.20 10.73
CA GLY A 147 14.80 6.08 11.07
C GLY A 147 16.06 6.48 11.85
N LEU A 148 16.41 5.65 12.84
CA LEU A 148 17.61 5.80 13.68
C LEU A 148 18.88 5.82 12.80
N GLY A 149 19.50 7.00 12.68
CA GLY A 149 20.79 7.20 12.00
C GLY A 149 20.72 7.72 10.57
N ALA A 150 19.54 7.92 9.98
CA ALA A 150 19.38 8.65 8.73
C ALA A 150 19.09 10.14 9.01
N PRO A 151 19.60 11.09 8.18
CA PRO A 151 19.12 12.46 8.25
C PRO A 151 17.61 12.45 7.94
N ARG A 152 16.83 13.07 8.84
CA ARG A 152 15.37 13.21 8.65
C ARG A 152 15.11 13.78 7.26
N ARG A 153 14.39 13.03 6.43
CA ARG A 153 13.99 13.46 5.10
C ARG A 153 12.47 13.62 5.09
N ASP A 154 12.05 14.83 5.42
CA ASP A 154 10.65 15.21 5.29
C ASP A 154 10.48 15.81 3.88
N ALA A 155 9.68 15.19 3.05
CA ALA A 155 9.30 15.73 1.76
C ALA A 155 7.81 16.06 1.80
N GLN A 156 7.48 17.34 1.60
CA GLN A 156 6.11 17.82 1.54
C GLN A 156 5.84 18.40 0.16
N GLN A 157 4.69 18.06 -0.40
CA GLN A 157 4.26 18.56 -1.70
C GLN A 157 2.79 18.91 -1.65
N PHE A 158 2.48 20.13 -2.11
CA PHE A 158 1.11 20.60 -2.30
C PHE A 158 0.84 20.85 -3.77
N ILE A 159 -0.24 20.23 -4.30
CA ILE A 159 -0.62 20.34 -5.71
C ILE A 159 -2.05 20.86 -5.80
N LEU A 160 -2.23 21.93 -6.53
CA LEU A 160 -3.52 22.45 -6.95
C LEU A 160 -3.71 22.17 -8.44
N LYS A 161 -4.78 21.46 -8.80
CA LYS A 161 -5.13 21.15 -10.19
C LYS A 161 -6.56 21.58 -10.49
N TYR A 162 -6.73 22.44 -11.49
CA TYR A 162 -8.03 22.72 -12.08
C TYR A 162 -8.11 22.05 -13.46
N SER A 163 -9.19 21.33 -13.73
CA SER A 163 -9.45 20.67 -15.01
C SER A 163 -10.79 21.09 -15.55
N ARG A 164 -10.84 21.45 -16.85
CA ARG A 164 -12.07 21.76 -17.57
C ARG A 164 -12.00 21.18 -18.98
N ILE A 165 -13.03 20.43 -19.36
CA ILE A 165 -13.19 19.91 -20.72
C ILE A 165 -14.06 20.93 -21.49
N LEU A 166 -13.53 21.43 -22.59
CA LEU A 166 -14.25 22.32 -23.51
C LEU A 166 -14.64 21.50 -24.74
N ASN A 167 -15.96 21.45 -25.03
CA ASN A 167 -16.43 20.92 -26.31
C ASN A 167 -16.31 22.03 -27.36
N ILE A 168 -15.38 21.83 -28.31
CA ILE A 168 -15.10 22.83 -29.38
C ILE A 168 -16.06 22.65 -30.55
N PHE A 169 -16.72 21.48 -30.63
CA PHE A 169 -17.70 21.19 -31.67
C PHE A 169 -19.11 21.12 -31.06
N ASN A 170 -19.94 22.07 -31.43
CA ASN A 170 -21.36 22.06 -31.21
C ASN A 170 -22.04 21.90 -32.57
#